data_ea014f522d35b49e5835b71c443fae1e
#
_entry.id   ea014f522d35b49e5835b71c443fae1e
#
_cell.length_a   1.000
_cell.length_b   1.000
_cell.length_c   1.000
_cell.angle_alpha   90.00
_cell.angle_beta   90.00
_cell.angle_gamma   90.00
#
_symmetry.space_group_name_H-M   'P 1'
#
loop_
_entity.id
_entity.type
_entity.pdbx_description
1 polymer ?
#
loop_
_entity_poly.entity_id
_entity_poly.type
_entity_poly.pdbx_seq_one_letter_code
_entity_poly.pdbx_strand_id
1 'polypeptide(L)'
;MKKLFLLFLFTSIFNCQYSIINAQTLTPENQVIYLRHIIEQASNKEQREAALSLMADAGTYQALTYTATMMGEKQKSTAKAAALAVWTILSAHPEYNGTESREMLTRALSLLKKKQKKQAKAWLSIADKKEEGFVCLFNGRNLDGWKGLVENPIARSKMSTKELNEAQKKADELMRRDWIVESGELVYIGNGWDNICTQNKYADFELLVDWRLDPNGKEPDAGVYLRGAPQVQIWDIRRTNVGAQVGSGGLYNNKENPSTPTSVEDNKLGEWNTFRIIMKGDKVTVWLNGVKVVDNIILENYWDRKLPIFPSDQIEMQAHGCRCYFRNIYVKEL
;
A
#
# COMPACT_ATOMS: atom_id res chain seq x y z
N MET A 1 4.21 -16.96 44.09
CA MET A 1 4.65 -15.97 43.12
C MET A 1 5.54 -16.50 41.98
N LYS A 2 6.59 -17.30 42.24
CA LYS A 2 7.46 -17.84 41.16
C LYS A 2 6.75 -18.77 40.16
N LYS A 3 5.78 -19.59 40.59
CA LYS A 3 5.01 -20.50 39.68
C LYS A 3 4.04 -19.76 38.75
N LEU A 4 3.47 -18.64 39.19
CA LEU A 4 2.58 -17.83 38.38
C LEU A 4 3.38 -17.06 37.28
N PHE A 5 4.59 -16.62 37.61
CA PHE A 5 5.47 -15.91 36.65
C PHE A 5 5.99 -16.87 35.55
N LEU A 6 6.25 -18.13 35.87
CA LEU A 6 6.64 -19.14 34.88
C LEU A 6 5.48 -19.49 33.94
N LEU A 7 4.24 -19.56 34.45
CA LEU A 7 3.06 -19.85 33.64
C LEU A 7 2.77 -18.71 32.65
N PHE A 8 2.94 -17.46 33.05
CA PHE A 8 2.80 -16.29 32.16
C PHE A 8 3.90 -16.23 31.10
N LEU A 9 5.13 -16.61 31.40
CA LEU A 9 6.23 -16.71 30.43
C LEU A 9 5.96 -17.85 29.42
N PHE A 10 5.48 -19.01 29.88
CA PHE A 10 5.18 -20.14 29.00
C PHE A 10 4.01 -19.85 28.06
N THR A 11 2.94 -19.21 28.53
CA THR A 11 1.80 -18.84 27.68
C THR A 11 2.16 -17.75 26.66
N SER A 12 2.99 -16.79 27.02
CA SER A 12 3.43 -15.74 26.07
C SER A 12 4.38 -16.28 24.99
N ILE A 13 5.29 -17.20 25.35
CA ILE A 13 6.17 -17.88 24.39
C ILE A 13 5.37 -18.82 23.49
N PHE A 14 4.41 -19.57 24.05
CA PHE A 14 3.57 -20.49 23.28
C PHE A 14 2.63 -19.73 22.32
N ASN A 15 2.02 -18.64 22.76
CA ASN A 15 1.24 -17.76 21.89
C ASN A 15 2.09 -17.12 20.79
N CYS A 16 3.33 -16.74 21.07
CA CYS A 16 4.24 -16.17 20.07
C CYS A 16 4.67 -17.21 19.04
N GLN A 17 5.01 -18.44 19.45
CA GLN A 17 5.35 -19.53 18.52
C GLN A 17 4.14 -19.94 17.67
N TYR A 18 2.94 -20.00 18.23
CA TYR A 18 1.71 -20.31 17.50
C TYR A 18 1.37 -19.21 16.49
N SER A 19 1.54 -17.97 16.85
CA SER A 19 1.36 -16.81 15.95
C SER A 19 2.38 -16.81 14.80
N ILE A 20 3.63 -17.18 15.07
CA ILE A 20 4.70 -17.28 14.08
C ILE A 20 4.45 -18.41 13.08
N ILE A 21 4.00 -19.57 13.57
CA ILE A 21 3.67 -20.73 12.71
C ILE A 21 2.50 -20.38 11.77
N ASN A 22 1.48 -19.68 12.26
CA ASN A 22 0.37 -19.24 11.43
C ASN A 22 0.80 -18.25 10.34
N ALA A 23 1.77 -17.37 10.62
CA ALA A 23 2.27 -16.44 9.62
C ALA A 23 2.85 -17.15 8.38
N GLN A 24 3.56 -18.27 8.56
CA GLN A 24 4.22 -18.98 7.46
C GLN A 24 3.27 -19.65 6.45
N THR A 25 1.98 -19.77 6.77
CA THR A 25 0.96 -20.34 5.88
C THR A 25 0.24 -19.30 5.05
N LEU A 26 0.50 -18.00 5.31
CA LEU A 26 -0.12 -16.87 4.60
C LEU A 26 0.66 -16.51 3.33
N THR A 27 0.00 -15.80 2.42
CA THR A 27 0.69 -15.13 1.30
C THR A 27 1.72 -14.13 1.84
N PRO A 28 2.79 -13.81 1.09
CA PRO A 28 3.80 -12.83 1.53
C PRO A 28 3.20 -11.49 1.98
N GLU A 29 2.19 -11.01 1.28
CA GLU A 29 1.51 -9.75 1.59
C GLU A 29 0.75 -9.83 2.92
N ASN A 30 -0.04 -10.90 3.11
CA ASN A 30 -0.73 -11.13 4.38
C ASN A 30 0.25 -11.41 5.53
N GLN A 31 1.40 -12.04 5.26
CA GLN A 31 2.48 -12.17 6.25
C GLN A 31 2.95 -10.80 6.73
N VAL A 32 3.19 -9.86 5.83
CA VAL A 32 3.65 -8.50 6.18
C VAL A 32 2.62 -7.78 7.04
N ILE A 33 1.34 -7.84 6.68
CA ILE A 33 0.25 -7.25 7.48
C ILE A 33 0.24 -7.84 8.88
N TYR A 34 0.27 -9.15 8.98
CA TYR A 34 0.20 -9.88 10.25
C TYR A 34 1.45 -9.65 11.13
N LEU A 35 2.65 -9.74 10.53
CA LEU A 35 3.91 -9.54 11.24
C LEU A 35 4.09 -8.10 11.70
N ARG A 36 3.62 -7.12 10.93
CA ARG A 36 3.59 -5.72 11.34
C ARG A 36 2.73 -5.55 12.60
N HIS A 37 1.54 -6.14 12.64
CA HIS A 37 0.70 -6.12 13.83
C HIS A 37 1.41 -6.75 15.05
N ILE A 38 2.10 -7.90 14.87
CA ILE A 38 2.92 -8.51 15.93
C ILE A 38 4.00 -7.55 16.44
N ILE A 39 4.73 -6.88 15.54
CA ILE A 39 5.81 -5.95 15.91
C ILE A 39 5.25 -4.75 16.70
N GLU A 40 4.14 -4.19 16.27
CA GLU A 40 3.48 -3.04 16.90
C GLU A 40 2.92 -3.39 18.29
N GLN A 41 2.48 -4.64 18.52
CA GLN A 41 1.94 -5.13 19.80
C GLN A 41 2.99 -5.81 20.69
N ALA A 42 4.20 -6.06 20.20
CA ALA A 42 5.21 -6.83 20.90
C ALA A 42 5.64 -6.16 22.21
N SER A 43 5.54 -6.89 23.31
CA SER A 43 5.96 -6.45 24.64
C SER A 43 7.47 -6.56 24.89
N ASN A 44 8.18 -7.33 24.07
CA ASN A 44 9.61 -7.58 24.22
C ASN A 44 10.37 -7.55 22.88
N LYS A 45 11.69 -7.45 22.95
CA LYS A 45 12.55 -7.34 21.77
C LYS A 45 12.66 -8.64 20.99
N GLU A 46 12.60 -9.77 21.66
CA GLU A 46 12.74 -11.11 21.07
C GLU A 46 11.59 -11.37 20.06
N GLN A 47 10.37 -10.99 20.42
CA GLN A 47 9.22 -11.05 19.52
C GLN A 47 9.38 -10.14 18.30
N ARG A 48 9.84 -8.90 18.51
CA ARG A 48 10.08 -7.94 17.42
C ARG A 48 11.16 -8.44 16.46
N GLU A 49 12.27 -8.94 16.99
CA GLU A 49 13.40 -9.44 16.19
C GLU A 49 13.03 -10.69 15.40
N ALA A 50 12.26 -11.61 15.99
CA ALA A 50 11.75 -12.78 15.30
C ALA A 50 10.77 -12.41 14.17
N ALA A 51 9.84 -11.49 14.42
CA ALA A 51 8.90 -11.01 13.42
C ALA A 51 9.60 -10.25 12.27
N LEU A 52 10.64 -9.45 12.57
CA LEU A 52 11.47 -8.79 11.55
C LEU A 52 12.24 -9.78 10.67
N SER A 53 12.71 -10.90 11.23
CA SER A 53 13.34 -11.97 10.45
C SER A 53 12.36 -12.60 9.45
N LEU A 54 11.15 -12.95 9.91
CA LEU A 54 10.11 -13.52 9.05
C LEU A 54 9.60 -12.52 8.00
N MET A 55 9.56 -11.23 8.35
CA MET A 55 9.21 -10.18 7.39
C MET A 55 10.26 -10.08 6.27
N ALA A 56 11.54 -10.35 6.58
CA ALA A 56 12.57 -10.46 5.56
C ALA A 56 12.34 -11.66 4.63
N ASP A 57 11.85 -12.77 5.14
CA ASP A 57 11.54 -13.97 4.34
C ASP A 57 10.32 -13.74 3.42
N ALA A 58 9.34 -12.92 3.83
CA ALA A 58 8.21 -12.52 3.00
C ALA A 58 8.65 -11.74 1.74
N GLY A 59 9.73 -10.98 1.82
CA GLY A 59 10.45 -10.40 0.68
C GLY A 59 9.71 -9.33 -0.14
N THR A 60 8.53 -8.85 0.28
CA THR A 60 7.77 -7.84 -0.45
C THR A 60 8.39 -6.45 -0.32
N TYR A 61 8.06 -5.52 -1.24
CA TYR A 61 8.51 -4.14 -1.13
C TYR A 61 7.97 -3.44 0.14
N GLN A 62 6.75 -3.75 0.56
CA GLN A 62 6.18 -3.26 1.83
C GLN A 62 6.96 -3.78 3.05
N ALA A 63 7.44 -5.04 3.00
CA ALA A 63 8.34 -5.57 4.04
C ALA A 63 9.64 -4.78 4.10
N LEU A 64 10.25 -4.47 2.94
CA LEU A 64 11.46 -3.66 2.83
C LEU A 64 11.26 -2.28 3.46
N THR A 65 10.21 -1.58 3.07
CA THR A 65 9.96 -0.21 3.54
C THR A 65 9.64 -0.18 5.04
N TYR A 66 8.82 -1.11 5.53
CA TYR A 66 8.51 -1.20 6.96
C TYR A 66 9.77 -1.53 7.81
N THR A 67 10.55 -2.52 7.39
CA THR A 67 11.80 -2.85 8.10
C THR A 67 12.79 -1.68 8.09
N ALA A 68 12.80 -0.90 7.01
CA ALA A 68 13.63 0.31 6.95
C ALA A 68 13.21 1.39 7.97
N THR A 69 11.91 1.52 8.30
CA THR A 69 11.45 2.41 9.38
C THR A 69 11.94 1.94 10.75
N MET A 70 11.94 0.62 10.99
CA MET A 70 12.36 0.01 12.25
C MET A 70 13.86 0.13 12.55
N MET A 71 14.69 0.55 11.59
CA MET A 71 16.08 0.91 11.85
C MET A 71 16.25 2.14 12.76
N GLY A 72 15.21 2.95 12.92
CA GLY A 72 15.16 4.10 13.84
C GLY A 72 14.83 3.73 15.30
N GLU A 73 14.59 2.46 15.61
CA GLU A 73 14.23 2.03 16.95
C GLU A 73 15.33 2.31 17.99
N LYS A 74 14.91 2.76 19.19
CA LYS A 74 15.83 3.05 20.32
C LYS A 74 16.58 1.80 20.78
N GLN A 75 15.95 0.64 20.68
CA GLN A 75 16.53 -0.65 21.00
C GLN A 75 17.52 -1.08 19.91
N LYS A 76 18.83 -0.98 20.20
CA LYS A 76 19.90 -1.25 19.23
C LYS A 76 19.85 -2.64 18.59
N SER A 77 19.41 -3.68 19.29
CA SER A 77 19.30 -5.03 18.74
C SER A 77 18.20 -5.12 17.72
N THR A 78 17.03 -4.52 17.99
CA THR A 78 15.91 -4.42 17.05
C THR A 78 16.30 -3.61 15.79
N ALA A 79 16.97 -2.47 15.96
CA ALA A 79 17.47 -1.69 14.83
C ALA A 79 18.45 -2.49 13.95
N LYS A 80 19.34 -3.33 14.56
CA LYS A 80 20.24 -4.21 13.81
C LYS A 80 19.49 -5.36 13.10
N ALA A 81 18.46 -5.93 13.74
CA ALA A 81 17.61 -6.95 13.10
C ALA A 81 16.88 -6.35 11.89
N ALA A 82 16.34 -5.15 12.03
CA ALA A 82 15.72 -4.41 10.94
C ALA A 82 16.68 -4.14 9.77
N ALA A 83 17.90 -3.68 10.06
CA ALA A 83 18.92 -3.47 9.03
C ALA A 83 19.35 -4.78 8.33
N LEU A 84 19.39 -5.89 9.07
CA LEU A 84 19.62 -7.20 8.48
C LEU A 84 18.46 -7.62 7.56
N ALA A 85 17.22 -7.38 7.97
CA ALA A 85 16.04 -7.64 7.15
C ALA A 85 16.07 -6.84 5.84
N VAL A 86 16.37 -5.53 5.90
CA VAL A 86 16.57 -4.69 4.70
C VAL A 86 17.60 -5.30 3.75
N TRP A 87 18.76 -5.70 4.28
CA TRP A 87 19.81 -6.34 3.47
C TRP A 87 19.34 -7.67 2.88
N THR A 88 18.66 -8.50 3.67
CA THR A 88 18.18 -9.83 3.24
C THR A 88 17.22 -9.67 2.07
N ILE A 89 16.23 -8.78 2.16
CA ILE A 89 15.26 -8.51 1.10
C ILE A 89 15.98 -8.02 -0.17
N LEU A 90 16.80 -6.97 -0.07
CA LEU A 90 17.46 -6.39 -1.24
C LEU A 90 18.46 -7.34 -1.89
N SER A 91 19.09 -8.23 -1.13
CA SER A 91 19.99 -9.24 -1.70
C SER A 91 19.25 -10.35 -2.44
N ALA A 92 17.99 -10.62 -2.09
CA ALA A 92 17.13 -11.62 -2.73
C ALA A 92 16.32 -11.06 -3.89
N HIS A 93 16.05 -9.75 -3.90
CA HIS A 93 15.18 -9.05 -4.85
C HIS A 93 15.95 -7.95 -5.60
N PRO A 94 16.73 -8.31 -6.63
CA PRO A 94 17.51 -7.34 -7.42
C PRO A 94 16.62 -6.34 -8.18
N GLU A 95 15.35 -6.66 -8.39
CA GLU A 95 14.34 -5.79 -8.99
C GLU A 95 14.01 -4.55 -8.14
N TYR A 96 14.35 -4.56 -6.86
CA TYR A 96 14.14 -3.41 -5.95
C TYR A 96 15.31 -2.41 -5.96
N ASN A 97 16.06 -2.34 -7.06
CA ASN A 97 17.23 -1.46 -7.18
C ASN A 97 16.88 -0.04 -7.64
N GLY A 98 16.04 0.67 -6.90
CA GLY A 98 15.72 2.07 -7.13
C GLY A 98 16.38 3.01 -6.09
N THR A 99 16.21 4.32 -6.27
CA THR A 99 16.79 5.34 -5.40
C THR A 99 16.43 5.12 -3.94
N GLU A 100 15.14 4.94 -3.62
CA GLU A 100 14.69 4.75 -2.24
C GLU A 100 15.28 3.49 -1.60
N SER A 101 15.33 2.38 -2.32
CA SER A 101 15.92 1.14 -1.83
C SER A 101 17.42 1.29 -1.52
N ARG A 102 18.15 2.04 -2.36
CA ARG A 102 19.56 2.35 -2.17
C ARG A 102 19.79 3.25 -0.95
N GLU A 103 18.90 4.20 -0.70
CA GLU A 103 18.94 5.05 0.50
C GLU A 103 18.66 4.22 1.76
N MET A 104 17.67 3.32 1.74
CA MET A 104 17.38 2.40 2.84
C MET A 104 18.62 1.54 3.17
N LEU A 105 19.27 0.96 2.15
CA LEU A 105 20.48 0.15 2.34
C LEU A 105 21.67 0.98 2.84
N THR A 106 21.82 2.20 2.35
CA THR A 106 22.88 3.11 2.81
C THR A 106 22.75 3.41 4.31
N ARG A 107 21.53 3.66 4.79
CA ARG A 107 21.26 3.80 6.23
C ARG A 107 21.57 2.53 7.01
N ALA A 108 21.25 1.36 6.46
CA ALA A 108 21.50 0.06 7.08
C ALA A 108 22.99 -0.22 7.29
N LEU A 109 23.89 0.32 6.47
CA LEU A 109 25.34 0.05 6.54
C LEU A 109 25.96 0.27 7.93
N SER A 110 25.47 1.24 8.70
CA SER A 110 25.97 1.55 10.04
C SER A 110 25.62 0.45 11.06
N LEU A 111 24.57 -0.30 10.83
CA LEU A 111 23.98 -1.31 11.72
C LEU A 111 24.39 -2.74 11.35
N LEU A 112 24.83 -2.97 10.10
CA LEU A 112 25.21 -4.30 9.59
C LEU A 112 26.57 -4.77 10.14
N LYS A 113 26.70 -6.11 10.32
CA LYS A 113 27.96 -6.77 10.65
C LYS A 113 28.94 -6.70 9.47
N LYS A 114 30.24 -6.87 9.75
CA LYS A 114 31.35 -6.70 8.78
C LYS A 114 31.12 -7.44 7.44
N LYS A 115 30.65 -8.69 7.48
CA LYS A 115 30.41 -9.51 6.28
C LYS A 115 29.27 -8.91 5.42
N GLN A 116 28.09 -8.69 6.02
CA GLN A 116 26.92 -8.12 5.33
C GLN A 116 27.21 -6.70 4.83
N LYS A 117 27.91 -5.88 5.64
CA LYS A 117 28.32 -4.53 5.25
C LYS A 117 29.21 -4.52 4.00
N LYS A 118 30.14 -5.49 3.88
CA LYS A 118 30.97 -5.62 2.66
C LYS A 118 30.11 -5.97 1.44
N GLN A 119 29.20 -6.92 1.59
CA GLN A 119 28.29 -7.34 0.52
C GLN A 119 27.33 -6.22 0.11
N ALA A 120 26.73 -5.51 1.07
CA ALA A 120 25.82 -4.39 0.81
C ALA A 120 26.54 -3.22 0.09
N LYS A 121 27.79 -2.92 0.45
CA LYS A 121 28.60 -1.93 -0.27
C LYS A 121 28.89 -2.36 -1.72
N ALA A 122 29.17 -3.63 -1.96
CA ALA A 122 29.35 -4.14 -3.31
C ALA A 122 28.05 -4.03 -4.13
N TRP A 123 26.90 -4.34 -3.53
CA TRP A 123 25.57 -4.15 -4.16
C TRP A 123 25.32 -2.68 -4.51
N LEU A 124 25.61 -1.75 -3.61
CA LEU A 124 25.48 -0.31 -3.84
C LEU A 124 26.44 0.24 -4.91
N SER A 125 27.54 -0.45 -5.22
CA SER A 125 28.48 -0.06 -6.28
C SER A 125 28.01 -0.43 -7.69
N ILE A 126 26.98 -1.26 -7.83
CA ILE A 126 26.35 -1.57 -9.12
C ILE A 126 25.70 -0.32 -9.68
N ALA A 127 25.67 -0.21 -11.02
CA ALA A 127 25.09 0.95 -11.70
C ALA A 127 23.71 1.30 -11.15
N ASP A 128 23.50 2.58 -10.96
CA ASP A 128 22.27 3.12 -10.40
C ASP A 128 21.12 3.02 -11.41
N LYS A 129 20.09 2.31 -11.04
CA LYS A 129 18.87 2.15 -11.84
C LYS A 129 17.72 2.98 -11.24
N LYS A 130 17.97 4.25 -10.98
CA LYS A 130 17.06 5.18 -10.29
C LYS A 130 15.65 5.22 -10.87
N GLU A 131 15.55 5.10 -12.19
CA GLU A 131 14.29 5.20 -12.92
C GLU A 131 13.47 3.90 -12.87
N GLU A 132 14.06 2.79 -12.45
CA GLU A 132 13.39 1.48 -12.40
C GLU A 132 12.76 1.15 -11.04
N GLY A 133 12.89 2.04 -10.04
CA GLY A 133 12.48 1.77 -8.67
C GLY A 133 11.06 2.27 -8.34
N PHE A 134 10.53 1.77 -7.22
CA PHE A 134 9.36 2.34 -6.62
C PHE A 134 9.64 3.71 -6.01
N VAL A 135 8.68 4.63 -6.14
CA VAL A 135 8.66 5.96 -5.54
C VAL A 135 7.51 6.05 -4.55
N CYS A 136 7.77 6.59 -3.36
CA CYS A 136 6.79 6.79 -2.32
C CYS A 136 5.83 7.92 -2.69
N LEU A 137 4.54 7.63 -2.80
CA LEU A 137 3.49 8.62 -3.06
C LEU A 137 2.95 9.25 -1.78
N PHE A 138 3.10 8.58 -0.64
CA PHE A 138 2.62 9.08 0.64
C PHE A 138 3.68 8.90 1.74
N ASN A 139 4.17 10.01 2.26
CA ASN A 139 5.29 10.05 3.20
C ASN A 139 4.91 9.75 4.67
N GLY A 140 3.62 9.52 4.97
CA GLY A 140 3.12 9.25 6.33
C GLY A 140 3.12 10.46 7.28
N ARG A 141 3.35 11.68 6.79
CA ARG A 141 3.50 12.90 7.64
C ARG A 141 2.56 14.03 7.24
N ASN A 142 2.35 14.21 5.95
CA ASN A 142 1.53 15.29 5.38
C ASN A 142 0.98 14.87 4.01
N LEU A 143 0.23 15.76 3.37
CA LEU A 143 -0.37 15.55 2.06
C LEU A 143 0.51 16.04 0.90
N ASP A 144 1.81 16.21 1.10
CA ASP A 144 2.73 16.58 0.02
C ASP A 144 2.69 15.52 -1.10
N GLY A 145 2.65 15.97 -2.35
CA GLY A 145 2.48 15.11 -3.52
C GLY A 145 1.03 14.81 -3.87
N TRP A 146 0.07 15.24 -3.05
CA TRP A 146 -1.36 15.09 -3.26
C TRP A 146 -2.05 16.44 -3.45
N LYS A 147 -3.22 16.42 -4.11
CA LYS A 147 -4.11 17.57 -4.30
C LYS A 147 -5.56 17.10 -4.35
N GLY A 148 -6.49 18.03 -4.14
CA GLY A 148 -7.91 17.78 -4.36
C GLY A 148 -8.20 17.50 -5.82
N LEU A 149 -9.07 16.54 -6.11
CA LEU A 149 -9.47 16.23 -7.47
C LEU A 149 -10.40 17.30 -8.02
N VAL A 150 -10.07 17.83 -9.19
CA VAL A 150 -10.96 18.68 -9.97
C VAL A 150 -11.58 17.83 -11.05
N GLU A 151 -12.88 17.58 -10.98
CA GLU A 151 -13.65 16.93 -12.04
C GLU A 151 -12.96 15.71 -12.68
N ASN A 152 -13.56 15.13 -13.69
CA ASN A 152 -12.98 14.08 -14.52
C ASN A 152 -12.04 14.65 -15.60
N PRO A 153 -11.18 13.81 -16.23
CA PRO A 153 -10.21 14.27 -17.23
C PRO A 153 -10.84 14.99 -18.44
N ILE A 154 -12.03 14.59 -18.88
CA ILE A 154 -12.74 15.20 -20.02
C ILE A 154 -13.22 16.60 -19.65
N ALA A 155 -13.78 16.78 -18.46
CA ALA A 155 -14.21 18.08 -17.97
C ALA A 155 -13.01 19.02 -17.77
N ARG A 156 -11.94 18.53 -17.15
CA ARG A 156 -10.68 19.29 -16.97
C ARG A 156 -10.09 19.79 -18.30
N SER A 157 -10.13 18.96 -19.34
CA SER A 157 -9.57 19.34 -20.65
C SER A 157 -10.30 20.48 -21.34
N LYS A 158 -11.54 20.80 -20.93
CA LYS A 158 -12.36 21.88 -21.46
C LYS A 158 -12.24 23.18 -20.67
N MET A 159 -11.62 23.15 -19.51
CA MET A 159 -11.43 24.32 -18.66
C MET A 159 -10.29 25.21 -19.18
N SER A 160 -10.49 26.52 -19.13
CA SER A 160 -9.39 27.47 -19.28
C SER A 160 -8.44 27.36 -18.08
N THR A 161 -7.21 27.81 -18.23
CA THR A 161 -6.22 27.84 -17.15
C THR A 161 -6.74 28.58 -15.90
N LYS A 162 -7.50 29.65 -16.09
CA LYS A 162 -8.09 30.42 -14.99
C LYS A 162 -9.14 29.59 -14.24
N GLU A 163 -10.07 29.00 -14.95
CA GLU A 163 -11.12 28.13 -14.36
C GLU A 163 -10.51 26.93 -13.63
N LEU A 164 -9.52 26.27 -14.23
CA LEU A 164 -8.83 25.15 -13.61
C LEU A 164 -8.12 25.56 -12.31
N ASN A 165 -7.45 26.71 -12.30
CA ASN A 165 -6.75 27.21 -11.11
C ASN A 165 -7.74 27.59 -9.99
N GLU A 166 -8.87 28.17 -10.31
CA GLU A 166 -9.92 28.49 -9.33
C GLU A 166 -10.57 27.20 -8.77
N ALA A 167 -10.88 26.25 -9.63
CA ALA A 167 -11.41 24.93 -9.24
C ALA A 167 -10.41 24.16 -8.37
N GLN A 168 -9.11 24.20 -8.71
CA GLN A 168 -8.07 23.51 -7.93
C GLN A 168 -7.95 24.07 -6.51
N LYS A 169 -7.99 25.39 -6.32
CA LYS A 169 -7.98 26.00 -4.97
C LYS A 169 -9.12 25.46 -4.11
N LYS A 170 -10.34 25.43 -4.68
CA LYS A 170 -11.52 24.90 -3.99
C LYS A 170 -11.39 23.41 -3.68
N ALA A 171 -10.91 22.61 -4.63
CA ALA A 171 -10.69 21.19 -4.44
C ALA A 171 -9.63 20.91 -3.35
N ASP A 172 -8.56 21.72 -3.30
CA ASP A 172 -7.53 21.61 -2.26
C ASP A 172 -8.03 22.01 -0.86
N GLU A 173 -8.98 22.94 -0.77
CA GLU A 173 -9.66 23.27 0.50
C GLU A 173 -10.50 22.08 0.98
N LEU A 174 -11.28 21.45 0.09
CA LEU A 174 -12.07 20.26 0.39
C LEU A 174 -11.18 19.09 0.79
N MET A 175 -10.09 18.87 0.06
CA MET A 175 -9.09 17.86 0.43
C MET A 175 -8.58 18.06 1.87
N ARG A 176 -8.16 19.27 2.24
CA ARG A 176 -7.64 19.56 3.59
C ARG A 176 -8.71 19.42 4.68
N ARG A 177 -9.98 19.57 4.34
CA ARG A 177 -11.11 19.35 5.25
C ARG A 177 -11.35 17.86 5.50
N ASP A 178 -11.27 17.03 4.45
CA ASP A 178 -11.80 15.67 4.45
C ASP A 178 -10.71 14.58 4.51
N TRP A 179 -9.47 14.95 4.18
CA TRP A 179 -8.33 14.05 4.19
C TRP A 179 -7.28 14.52 5.19
N ILE A 180 -6.92 13.64 6.11
CA ILE A 180 -5.93 13.93 7.17
C ILE A 180 -4.83 12.88 7.18
N VAL A 181 -3.77 13.19 7.91
CA VAL A 181 -2.74 12.20 8.25
C VAL A 181 -2.87 11.87 9.74
N GLU A 182 -3.12 10.61 10.06
CA GLU A 182 -3.27 10.12 11.41
C GLU A 182 -2.42 8.86 11.60
N SER A 183 -1.54 8.85 12.59
CA SER A 183 -0.65 7.69 12.90
C SER A 183 0.16 7.17 11.70
N GLY A 184 0.54 8.04 10.77
CA GLY A 184 1.28 7.65 9.56
C GLY A 184 0.40 7.10 8.43
N GLU A 185 -0.90 7.21 8.55
CA GLU A 185 -1.89 6.75 7.58
C GLU A 185 -2.56 7.95 6.90
N LEU A 186 -2.84 7.86 5.62
CA LEU A 186 -3.68 8.76 4.86
C LEU A 186 -5.13 8.37 5.13
N VAL A 187 -5.91 9.27 5.70
CA VAL A 187 -7.25 8.98 6.21
C VAL A 187 -8.27 9.91 5.58
N TYR A 188 -9.25 9.34 4.91
CA TYR A 188 -10.49 10.01 4.59
C TYR A 188 -11.45 9.93 5.78
N ILE A 189 -11.95 11.08 6.26
CA ILE A 189 -12.72 11.14 7.51
C ILE A 189 -14.24 10.96 7.34
N GLY A 190 -14.72 10.77 6.12
CA GLY A 190 -16.12 10.43 5.87
C GLY A 190 -17.06 11.62 5.68
N ASN A 191 -16.56 12.85 5.42
CA ASN A 191 -17.40 14.05 5.41
C ASN A 191 -17.91 14.50 4.03
N GLY A 192 -17.51 13.88 2.95
CA GLY A 192 -17.84 14.35 1.61
C GLY A 192 -17.74 13.25 0.56
N TRP A 193 -17.50 13.68 -0.67
CA TRP A 193 -17.36 12.80 -1.83
C TRP A 193 -16.16 13.22 -2.69
N ASP A 194 -15.28 14.08 -2.13
CA ASP A 194 -14.20 14.71 -2.88
C ASP A 194 -12.95 13.84 -2.80
N ASN A 195 -12.60 13.21 -3.93
CA ASN A 195 -11.40 12.38 -4.06
C ASN A 195 -10.14 13.22 -3.87
N ILE A 196 -9.09 12.54 -3.41
CA ILE A 196 -7.71 13.04 -3.45
C ILE A 196 -6.96 12.38 -4.60
N CYS A 197 -6.08 13.11 -5.27
CA CYS A 197 -5.30 12.58 -6.38
C CYS A 197 -3.82 12.98 -6.30
N THR A 198 -2.98 12.23 -6.99
CA THR A 198 -1.56 12.56 -7.12
C THR A 198 -1.37 13.88 -7.89
N GLN A 199 -0.34 14.66 -7.53
CA GLN A 199 0.03 15.85 -8.33
C GLN A 199 0.54 15.45 -9.72
N ASN A 200 1.36 14.39 -9.78
CA ASN A 200 1.88 13.83 -11.03
C ASN A 200 0.84 12.97 -11.74
N LYS A 201 1.02 12.83 -13.05
CA LYS A 201 0.28 11.91 -13.90
C LYS A 201 1.16 10.71 -14.23
N TYR A 202 0.52 9.55 -14.38
CA TYR A 202 1.18 8.28 -14.67
C TYR A 202 0.58 7.66 -15.94
N ALA A 203 1.42 7.04 -16.76
CA ALA A 203 1.03 6.27 -17.95
C ALA A 203 0.95 4.78 -17.61
N ASP A 204 1.99 4.02 -17.92
CA ASP A 204 2.11 2.63 -17.51
C ASP A 204 2.80 2.55 -16.15
N PHE A 205 2.24 1.81 -15.21
CA PHE A 205 2.77 1.76 -13.85
C PHE A 205 2.42 0.47 -13.11
N GLU A 206 3.21 0.20 -12.09
CA GLU A 206 2.91 -0.72 -11.01
C GLU A 206 2.67 0.08 -9.73
N LEU A 207 1.52 -0.14 -9.08
CA LEU A 207 1.08 0.56 -7.86
C LEU A 207 0.95 -0.45 -6.73
N LEU A 208 1.51 -0.11 -5.58
CA LEU A 208 1.28 -0.80 -4.31
C LEU A 208 0.48 0.12 -3.40
N VAL A 209 -0.55 -0.39 -2.75
CA VAL A 209 -1.33 0.36 -1.78
C VAL A 209 -1.97 -0.56 -0.74
N ASP A 210 -1.73 -0.28 0.53
CA ASP A 210 -2.48 -0.91 1.62
C ASP A 210 -3.70 -0.06 1.92
N TRP A 211 -4.83 -0.72 2.16
CA TRP A 211 -6.09 -0.07 2.50
C TRP A 211 -6.83 -0.78 3.62
N ARG A 212 -7.68 -0.05 4.33
CA ARG A 212 -8.53 -0.55 5.39
C ARG A 212 -9.81 0.28 5.47
N LEU A 213 -10.95 -0.38 5.58
CA LEU A 213 -12.24 0.27 5.83
C LEU A 213 -12.52 0.35 7.33
N ASP A 214 -13.24 1.38 7.75
CA ASP A 214 -13.69 1.51 9.15
C ASP A 214 -14.77 0.47 9.46
N PRO A 215 -14.56 -0.43 10.45
CA PRO A 215 -15.55 -1.45 10.82
C PRO A 215 -16.84 -0.87 11.41
N ASN A 216 -16.80 0.37 11.87
CA ASN A 216 -17.95 1.10 12.43
C ASN A 216 -18.61 2.02 11.41
N GLY A 217 -18.08 2.07 10.19
CA GLY A 217 -18.59 2.89 9.11
C GLY A 217 -19.97 2.45 8.66
N LYS A 218 -20.77 3.44 8.24
CA LYS A 218 -22.07 3.19 7.65
C LYS A 218 -21.86 2.97 6.14
N GLU A 219 -22.03 1.76 5.66
CA GLU A 219 -21.81 1.38 4.26
C GLU A 219 -20.36 1.59 3.75
N PRO A 220 -19.36 0.94 4.38
CA PRO A 220 -17.96 1.11 4.01
C PRO A 220 -17.68 0.75 2.55
N ASP A 221 -17.08 1.68 1.84
CA ASP A 221 -16.79 1.61 0.42
C ASP A 221 -15.64 2.56 0.08
N ALA A 222 -14.82 2.20 -0.90
CA ALA A 222 -13.75 3.02 -1.43
C ALA A 222 -13.31 2.50 -2.81
N GLY A 223 -12.26 3.09 -3.36
CA GLY A 223 -11.65 2.62 -4.61
C GLY A 223 -10.36 3.34 -4.94
N VAL A 224 -9.64 2.77 -5.89
CA VAL A 224 -8.44 3.38 -6.47
C VAL A 224 -8.73 3.63 -7.95
N TYR A 225 -8.68 4.90 -8.38
CA TYR A 225 -8.85 5.27 -9.78
C TYR A 225 -7.50 5.26 -10.49
N LEU A 226 -7.50 4.75 -11.68
CA LEU A 226 -6.30 4.59 -12.50
C LEU A 226 -6.41 5.51 -13.72
N ARG A 227 -5.45 6.42 -13.88
CA ARG A 227 -5.43 7.42 -14.96
C ARG A 227 -6.74 8.23 -15.04
N GLY A 228 -7.28 8.64 -13.90
CA GLY A 228 -8.52 9.41 -13.83
C GLY A 228 -9.78 8.62 -14.18
N ALA A 229 -9.71 7.31 -14.34
CA ALA A 229 -10.88 6.46 -14.60
C ALA A 229 -11.19 5.56 -13.39
N PRO A 230 -12.47 5.49 -12.97
CA PRO A 230 -12.90 4.60 -11.88
C PRO A 230 -12.96 3.16 -12.37
N GLN A 231 -12.76 2.18 -11.56
CA GLN A 231 -11.96 2.07 -10.34
C GLN A 231 -11.59 0.62 -10.09
N VAL A 232 -10.48 0.39 -9.41
CA VAL A 232 -10.25 -0.86 -8.68
C VAL A 232 -11.04 -0.75 -7.38
N GLN A 233 -12.06 -1.57 -7.23
CA GLN A 233 -13.07 -1.45 -6.18
C GLN A 233 -12.56 -1.95 -4.83
N ILE A 234 -12.97 -1.28 -3.75
CA ILE A 234 -12.78 -1.67 -2.35
C ILE A 234 -14.15 -1.82 -1.70
N TRP A 235 -14.47 -3.02 -1.20
CA TRP A 235 -15.76 -3.35 -0.64
C TRP A 235 -15.73 -3.73 0.86
N ASP A 236 -16.81 -3.41 1.59
CA ASP A 236 -17.26 -4.28 2.67
C ASP A 236 -18.06 -5.44 2.06
N ILE A 237 -17.45 -6.60 1.94
CA ILE A 237 -18.03 -7.79 1.28
C ILE A 237 -19.33 -8.29 1.92
N ARG A 238 -19.71 -7.78 3.10
CA ARG A 238 -20.96 -8.11 3.79
C ARG A 238 -22.14 -7.34 3.21
N ARG A 239 -21.92 -6.30 2.40
CA ARG A 239 -22.96 -5.48 1.76
C ARG A 239 -23.52 -6.17 0.52
N THR A 240 -24.22 -7.30 0.74
CA THR A 240 -24.80 -8.12 -0.34
C THR A 240 -25.89 -7.41 -1.14
N ASN A 241 -26.55 -6.40 -0.54
CA ASN A 241 -27.57 -5.57 -1.19
C ASN A 241 -27.05 -4.71 -2.35
N VAL A 242 -25.74 -4.49 -2.44
CA VAL A 242 -25.08 -3.75 -3.53
C VAL A 242 -24.18 -4.64 -4.38
N GLY A 243 -24.16 -5.96 -4.13
CA GLY A 243 -23.35 -6.91 -4.87
C GLY A 243 -21.90 -7.04 -4.39
N ALA A 244 -21.56 -6.50 -3.21
CA ALA A 244 -20.18 -6.46 -2.68
C ALA A 244 -19.60 -7.83 -2.32
N GLN A 245 -20.43 -8.88 -2.20
CA GLN A 245 -19.99 -10.24 -1.89
C GLN A 245 -19.04 -10.85 -2.95
N VAL A 246 -18.91 -10.21 -4.10
CA VAL A 246 -17.97 -10.63 -5.14
C VAL A 246 -16.51 -10.37 -4.78
N GLY A 247 -16.25 -9.53 -3.77
CA GLY A 247 -14.91 -9.18 -3.31
C GLY A 247 -14.37 -7.87 -3.88
N SER A 248 -13.29 -7.38 -3.27
CA SER A 248 -12.54 -6.21 -3.74
C SER A 248 -11.57 -6.54 -4.87
N GLY A 249 -11.09 -5.51 -5.56
CA GLY A 249 -10.08 -5.63 -6.62
C GLY A 249 -10.64 -5.68 -8.04
N GLY A 250 -11.97 -5.84 -8.20
CA GLY A 250 -12.61 -5.82 -9.52
C GLY A 250 -12.59 -4.45 -10.19
N LEU A 251 -12.71 -4.42 -11.51
CA LEU A 251 -12.85 -3.20 -12.32
C LEU A 251 -14.33 -2.81 -12.40
N TYR A 252 -14.90 -2.41 -11.27
CA TYR A 252 -16.33 -2.33 -10.99
C TYR A 252 -17.16 -1.62 -12.07
N ASN A 253 -16.60 -0.60 -12.68
CA ASN A 253 -17.32 0.21 -13.68
C ASN A 253 -17.24 -0.32 -15.11
N ASN A 254 -16.55 -1.43 -15.38
CA ASN A 254 -16.57 -2.06 -16.68
C ASN A 254 -17.97 -2.59 -17.02
N LYS A 255 -18.34 -2.53 -18.31
CA LYS A 255 -19.62 -3.02 -18.84
C LYS A 255 -19.47 -4.12 -19.89
N GLU A 256 -18.51 -3.94 -20.78
CA GLU A 256 -18.23 -4.89 -21.87
C GLU A 256 -17.17 -5.92 -21.48
N ASN A 257 -16.22 -5.51 -20.62
CA ASN A 257 -15.18 -6.37 -20.09
C ASN A 257 -15.50 -6.82 -18.67
N PRO A 258 -14.89 -7.91 -18.17
CA PRO A 258 -15.09 -8.37 -16.80
C PRO A 258 -14.94 -7.27 -15.76
N SER A 259 -15.90 -7.16 -14.85
CA SER A 259 -15.93 -6.12 -13.81
C SER A 259 -15.69 -6.66 -12.41
N THR A 260 -15.84 -7.98 -12.20
CA THR A 260 -15.70 -8.63 -10.90
C THR A 260 -14.36 -9.34 -10.76
N PRO A 261 -13.82 -9.46 -9.54
CA PRO A 261 -12.64 -10.28 -9.29
C PRO A 261 -12.96 -11.77 -9.49
N THR A 262 -11.93 -12.58 -9.70
CA THR A 262 -12.05 -14.04 -9.88
C THR A 262 -12.25 -14.81 -8.58
N SER A 263 -11.90 -14.20 -7.44
CA SER A 263 -12.05 -14.76 -6.10
C SER A 263 -12.19 -13.65 -5.05
N VAL A 264 -12.68 -14.01 -3.88
CA VAL A 264 -12.81 -13.12 -2.71
C VAL A 264 -11.61 -13.34 -1.81
N GLU A 265 -10.73 -12.37 -1.75
CA GLU A 265 -9.46 -12.45 -1.00
C GLU A 265 -9.35 -11.36 0.08
N ASP A 266 -10.46 -10.71 0.39
CA ASP A 266 -10.54 -9.65 1.40
C ASP A 266 -10.28 -10.21 2.79
N ASN A 267 -9.44 -9.51 3.56
CA ASN A 267 -9.33 -9.71 4.99
C ASN A 267 -10.60 -9.20 5.70
N LYS A 268 -10.79 -9.55 6.96
CA LYS A 268 -11.97 -9.13 7.72
C LYS A 268 -12.09 -7.61 7.74
N LEU A 269 -13.33 -7.11 7.74
CA LEU A 269 -13.59 -5.67 7.86
C LEU A 269 -12.87 -5.10 9.10
N GLY A 270 -12.16 -3.99 8.89
CA GLY A 270 -11.30 -3.36 9.90
C GLY A 270 -9.85 -3.86 9.89
N GLU A 271 -9.55 -4.91 9.16
CA GLU A 271 -8.17 -5.36 8.92
C GLU A 271 -7.60 -4.73 7.66
N TRP A 272 -6.28 -4.66 7.58
CA TRP A 272 -5.57 -4.17 6.41
C TRP A 272 -5.63 -5.17 5.27
N ASN A 273 -5.67 -4.65 4.06
CA ASN A 273 -5.51 -5.36 2.81
C ASN A 273 -4.41 -4.69 1.98
N THR A 274 -3.83 -5.43 1.05
CA THR A 274 -2.80 -4.92 0.13
C THR A 274 -3.23 -5.14 -1.31
N PHE A 275 -3.25 -4.08 -2.10
CA PHE A 275 -3.28 -4.17 -3.56
C PHE A 275 -1.89 -4.06 -4.16
N ARG A 276 -1.63 -4.90 -5.15
CA ARG A 276 -0.64 -4.71 -6.19
C ARG A 276 -1.37 -4.58 -7.51
N ILE A 277 -1.23 -3.45 -8.18
CA ILE A 277 -1.95 -3.13 -9.42
C ILE A 277 -0.93 -2.83 -10.51
N ILE A 278 -1.02 -3.51 -11.65
CA ILE A 278 -0.26 -3.17 -12.85
C ILE A 278 -1.24 -2.64 -13.89
N MET A 279 -0.98 -1.43 -14.38
CA MET A 279 -1.66 -0.86 -15.53
C MET A 279 -0.66 -0.68 -16.66
N LYS A 280 -0.90 -1.35 -17.80
CA LYS A 280 -0.08 -1.28 -19.00
C LYS A 280 -0.95 -1.15 -20.26
N GLY A 281 -0.79 -0.05 -20.99
CA GLY A 281 -1.74 0.33 -22.03
C GLY A 281 -3.13 0.54 -21.42
N ASP A 282 -4.13 -0.16 -21.93
CA ASP A 282 -5.51 -0.16 -21.43
C ASP A 282 -5.80 -1.31 -20.44
N LYS A 283 -4.80 -2.17 -20.16
CA LYS A 283 -4.99 -3.41 -19.43
C LYS A 283 -4.53 -3.30 -17.97
N VAL A 284 -5.34 -3.87 -17.10
CA VAL A 284 -5.12 -3.88 -15.66
C VAL A 284 -5.00 -5.32 -15.15
N THR A 285 -4.03 -5.55 -14.30
CA THR A 285 -3.89 -6.77 -13.50
C THR A 285 -3.86 -6.38 -12.02
N VAL A 286 -4.66 -7.05 -11.19
CA VAL A 286 -4.78 -6.76 -9.76
C VAL A 286 -4.49 -8.02 -8.95
N TRP A 287 -3.63 -7.86 -7.94
CA TRP A 287 -3.49 -8.82 -6.85
C TRP A 287 -4.08 -8.19 -5.58
N LEU A 288 -4.91 -8.94 -4.89
CA LEU A 288 -5.41 -8.62 -3.55
C LEU A 288 -4.79 -9.62 -2.57
N ASN A 289 -4.09 -9.11 -1.58
CA ASN A 289 -3.44 -9.92 -0.55
C ASN A 289 -2.56 -11.06 -1.11
N GLY A 290 -1.88 -10.79 -2.25
CA GLY A 290 -0.98 -11.73 -2.93
C GLY A 290 -1.66 -12.67 -3.92
N VAL A 291 -2.99 -12.70 -3.99
CA VAL A 291 -3.74 -13.51 -4.95
C VAL A 291 -4.16 -12.66 -6.14
N LYS A 292 -3.91 -13.15 -7.37
CA LYS A 292 -4.30 -12.44 -8.59
C LYS A 292 -5.80 -12.57 -8.82
N VAL A 293 -6.53 -11.47 -8.68
CA VAL A 293 -8.00 -11.41 -8.76
C VAL A 293 -8.52 -10.80 -10.06
N VAL A 294 -7.68 -10.03 -10.78
CA VAL A 294 -7.93 -9.54 -12.14
C VAL A 294 -6.67 -9.78 -12.96
N ASP A 295 -6.81 -10.36 -14.15
CA ASP A 295 -5.70 -10.71 -15.00
C ASP A 295 -5.81 -10.10 -16.39
N ASN A 296 -5.06 -9.00 -16.62
CA ASN A 296 -4.90 -8.39 -17.95
C ASN A 296 -6.23 -7.99 -18.62
N ILE A 297 -7.14 -7.43 -17.84
CA ILE A 297 -8.48 -6.99 -18.27
C ILE A 297 -8.42 -5.52 -18.71
N ILE A 298 -9.11 -5.19 -19.79
CA ILE A 298 -9.25 -3.82 -20.28
C ILE A 298 -10.02 -2.99 -19.25
N LEU A 299 -9.47 -1.84 -18.86
CA LEU A 299 -10.19 -0.81 -18.10
C LEU A 299 -10.88 0.13 -19.08
N GLU A 300 -12.18 0.14 -19.03
CA GLU A 300 -13.00 0.99 -19.90
C GLU A 300 -13.00 2.44 -19.45
N ASN A 301 -13.06 3.36 -20.43
CA ASN A 301 -13.28 4.76 -20.11
C ASN A 301 -14.70 4.98 -19.60
N TYR A 302 -14.83 5.19 -18.29
CA TYR A 302 -16.12 5.41 -17.64
C TYR A 302 -16.83 6.68 -18.09
N TRP A 303 -16.03 7.74 -18.35
CA TRP A 303 -16.56 9.08 -18.61
C TRP A 303 -17.07 9.26 -20.04
N ASP A 304 -16.50 8.51 -20.98
CA ASP A 304 -17.01 8.37 -22.35
C ASP A 304 -16.62 7.00 -22.92
N ARG A 305 -17.58 6.10 -22.99
CA ARG A 305 -17.38 4.71 -23.44
C ARG A 305 -16.93 4.57 -24.90
N LYS A 306 -17.01 5.64 -25.68
CA LYS A 306 -16.58 5.68 -27.09
C LYS A 306 -15.10 6.02 -27.22
N LEU A 307 -14.52 6.55 -26.17
CA LEU A 307 -13.10 6.93 -26.14
C LEU A 307 -12.26 5.81 -25.52
N PRO A 308 -10.99 5.66 -25.94
CA PRO A 308 -10.04 4.82 -25.23
C PRO A 308 -9.77 5.37 -23.83
N ILE A 309 -9.16 4.54 -22.98
CA ILE A 309 -8.65 5.02 -21.68
C ILE A 309 -7.61 6.13 -21.90
N PHE A 310 -7.53 7.07 -20.96
CA PHE A 310 -6.55 8.18 -21.06
C PHE A 310 -5.12 7.63 -21.10
N PRO A 311 -4.22 8.20 -21.94
CA PRO A 311 -2.84 7.74 -22.06
C PRO A 311 -2.04 7.96 -20.77
N SER A 312 -2.36 9.00 -20.02
CA SER A 312 -1.84 9.26 -18.68
C SER A 312 -2.79 10.19 -17.91
N ASP A 313 -2.96 9.97 -16.63
CA ASP A 313 -3.60 10.91 -15.70
C ASP A 313 -3.24 10.54 -14.25
N GLN A 314 -3.86 11.23 -13.27
CA GLN A 314 -3.63 11.00 -11.85
C GLN A 314 -4.05 9.60 -11.40
N ILE A 315 -3.43 9.14 -10.32
CA ILE A 315 -3.93 8.08 -9.45
C ILE A 315 -4.76 8.75 -8.38
N GLU A 316 -5.97 8.20 -8.09
CA GLU A 316 -6.90 8.82 -7.16
C GLU A 316 -7.29 7.83 -6.06
N MET A 317 -7.46 8.34 -4.83
CA MET A 317 -8.09 7.61 -3.73
C MET A 317 -9.51 8.12 -3.59
N GLN A 318 -10.49 7.20 -3.65
CA GLN A 318 -11.90 7.55 -3.62
C GLN A 318 -12.37 7.90 -2.22
N ALA A 319 -13.11 9.00 -2.11
CA ALA A 319 -13.95 9.36 -0.99
C ALA A 319 -15.38 8.84 -1.21
N HIS A 320 -15.91 8.02 -0.29
CA HIS A 320 -17.24 7.42 -0.45
C HIS A 320 -18.05 7.41 0.87
N GLY A 321 -18.22 8.58 1.49
CA GLY A 321 -19.13 8.76 2.64
C GLY A 321 -18.79 7.98 3.91
N CYS A 322 -17.71 7.23 3.94
CA CYS A 322 -17.28 6.42 5.07
C CYS A 322 -15.77 6.57 5.30
N ARG A 323 -15.36 6.53 6.56
CA ARG A 323 -13.95 6.61 6.92
C ARG A 323 -13.19 5.43 6.31
N CYS A 324 -12.09 5.73 5.63
CA CYS A 324 -11.16 4.74 5.10
C CYS A 324 -9.71 5.19 5.27
N TYR A 325 -8.79 4.22 5.22
CA TYR A 325 -7.39 4.41 5.56
C TYR A 325 -6.52 3.82 4.47
N PHE A 326 -5.46 4.55 4.10
CA PHE A 326 -4.47 4.11 3.14
C PHE A 326 -3.06 4.31 3.70
N ARG A 327 -2.14 3.42 3.33
CA ARG A 327 -0.71 3.52 3.65
C ARG A 327 0.12 2.74 2.63
N ASN A 328 1.45 2.81 2.72
CA ASN A 328 2.34 2.06 1.83
C ASN A 328 2.00 2.26 0.36
N ILE A 329 1.80 3.53 -0.04
CA ILE A 329 1.42 3.90 -1.40
C ILE A 329 2.72 4.17 -2.19
N TYR A 330 3.05 3.24 -3.09
CA TYR A 330 4.25 3.31 -3.91
C TYR A 330 3.91 3.08 -5.37
N VAL A 331 4.52 3.85 -6.25
CA VAL A 331 4.38 3.70 -7.70
C VAL A 331 5.73 3.43 -8.34
N LYS A 332 5.74 2.58 -9.35
CA LYS A 332 6.86 2.34 -10.25
C LYS A 332 6.37 2.53 -11.67
N GLU A 333 6.96 3.46 -12.41
CA GLU A 333 6.70 3.62 -13.85
C GLU A 333 7.32 2.45 -14.63
N LEU A 334 6.62 2.01 -15.71
CA LEU A 334 6.96 0.81 -16.47
C LEU A 334 7.38 1.15 -17.91
#